data_7859721ec808c7b3307f81fa91982ce2
#
_entry.id   7859721ec808c7b3307f81fa91982ce2
#
_cell.length_a   1.000
_cell.length_b   1.000
_cell.length_c   1.000
_cell.angle_alpha   90.00
_cell.angle_beta   90.00
_cell.angle_gamma   90.00
#
_symmetry.space_group_name_H-M   'P 1'
#
loop_
_entity.id
_entity.type
_entity.pdbx_description
1 polymer ?
#
loop_
_entity_poly.entity_id
_entity_poly.type
_entity_poly.pdbx_seq_one_letter_code
_entity_poly.pdbx_strand_id
1 'polypeptide(L)'
;MKILTKDTWQIIRQNWKNILLFELLYRGITTPVYMRLVSRGIRLALRAAGYSYLTPANIGNFLIQPVTLLAFAVAAFVGILILSLETAGLVTAFQGSAYYQKLTPLHILWGGLQKMKDEMEKRNWQLPLFLAAQYLLIHLPFILRTIVRYKPANFIFQELKKQPVAVTFLIILLIFGILAMIPRSLTVYGCMIEQKHFHSGVVRSWQMTHKRKWRIASLAMFWELAVILLASAVYVVSVCVAAVCVVYFSRQSLAM
;
A
#
# COMPACT_ATOMS: atom_id res chain seq x y z
N MET A 1 9.23 -9.87 27.72
CA MET A 1 8.29 -9.87 26.59
C MET A 1 6.90 -9.34 26.96
N LYS A 2 6.32 -9.72 28.11
CA LYS A 2 5.00 -9.21 28.57
C LYS A 2 4.95 -7.67 28.76
N ILE A 3 6.05 -7.05 29.16
CA ILE A 3 6.13 -5.59 29.38
C ILE A 3 6.03 -4.83 28.05
N LEU A 4 6.81 -5.24 27.03
CA LEU A 4 6.81 -4.58 25.71
C LEU A 4 5.44 -4.62 25.01
N THR A 5 4.70 -5.71 25.16
CA THR A 5 3.34 -5.83 24.57
C THR A 5 2.32 -4.97 25.30
N LYS A 6 2.45 -4.82 26.62
CA LYS A 6 1.56 -3.99 27.44
C LYS A 6 1.75 -2.51 27.12
N ASP A 7 3.01 -2.06 27.03
CA ASP A 7 3.34 -0.67 26.70
C ASP A 7 2.91 -0.32 25.26
N THR A 8 3.18 -1.21 24.29
CA THR A 8 2.74 -1.03 22.91
C THR A 8 1.21 -0.95 22.81
N TRP A 9 0.49 -1.80 23.53
CA TRP A 9 -0.96 -1.77 23.54
C TRP A 9 -1.51 -0.49 24.17
N GLN A 10 -0.89 0.00 25.23
CA GLN A 10 -1.28 1.24 25.89
C GLN A 10 -1.06 2.46 24.99
N ILE A 11 0.06 2.52 24.26
CA ILE A 11 0.38 3.54 23.26
C ILE A 11 -0.66 3.58 22.15
N ILE A 12 -1.01 2.42 21.61
CA ILE A 12 -2.02 2.32 20.55
C ILE A 12 -3.40 2.75 21.09
N ARG A 13 -3.79 2.27 22.26
CA ARG A 13 -5.10 2.55 22.87
C ARG A 13 -5.35 4.03 23.13
N GLN A 14 -4.31 4.80 23.35
CA GLN A 14 -4.43 6.22 23.69
C GLN A 14 -4.99 7.06 22.52
N ASN A 15 -4.50 6.84 21.30
CA ASN A 15 -4.83 7.65 20.13
C ASN A 15 -5.49 6.85 19.00
N TRP A 16 -5.91 5.58 19.22
CA TRP A 16 -6.40 4.71 18.16
C TRP A 16 -7.57 5.30 17.36
N LYS A 17 -8.50 6.00 18.05
CA LYS A 17 -9.63 6.66 17.38
C LYS A 17 -9.18 7.74 16.40
N ASN A 18 -8.20 8.55 16.82
CA ASN A 18 -7.69 9.65 16.01
C ASN A 18 -6.80 9.13 14.86
N ILE A 19 -6.06 8.04 15.09
CA ILE A 19 -5.29 7.35 14.04
C ILE A 19 -6.24 6.74 13.02
N LEU A 20 -7.29 6.04 13.47
CA LEU A 20 -8.29 5.44 12.59
C LEU A 20 -9.06 6.51 11.81
N LEU A 21 -9.43 7.62 12.46
CA LEU A 21 -10.10 8.74 11.80
C LEU A 21 -9.19 9.40 10.76
N PHE A 22 -7.90 9.57 11.08
CA PHE A 22 -6.90 10.04 10.10
C PHE A 22 -6.84 9.12 8.88
N GLU A 23 -6.72 7.81 9.08
CA GLU A 23 -6.68 6.83 7.99
C GLU A 23 -7.93 6.87 7.12
N LEU A 24 -9.12 6.89 7.75
CA LEU A 24 -10.39 6.95 7.03
C LEU A 24 -10.52 8.25 6.21
N LEU A 25 -10.22 9.40 6.81
CA LEU A 25 -10.28 10.68 6.11
C LEU A 25 -9.22 10.76 5.02
N TYR A 26 -7.98 10.36 5.31
CA TYR A 26 -6.89 10.40 4.38
C TYR A 26 -7.17 9.53 3.15
N ARG A 27 -7.49 8.25 3.35
CA ARG A 27 -7.82 7.33 2.25
C ARG A 27 -9.13 7.67 1.56
N GLY A 28 -10.12 8.14 2.33
CA GLY A 28 -11.41 8.57 1.78
C GLY A 28 -11.29 9.74 0.80
N ILE A 29 -10.30 10.62 1.00
CA ILE A 29 -10.03 11.75 0.11
C ILE A 29 -9.03 11.36 -0.98
N THR A 30 -7.89 10.78 -0.60
CA THR A 30 -6.79 10.53 -1.54
C THR A 30 -7.10 9.44 -2.55
N THR A 31 -7.81 8.37 -2.16
CA THR A 31 -8.14 7.25 -3.08
C THR A 31 -9.02 7.68 -4.24
N PRO A 32 -10.17 8.38 -4.05
CA PRO A 32 -10.98 8.85 -5.17
C PRO A 32 -10.25 9.86 -6.06
N VAL A 33 -9.46 10.77 -5.47
CA VAL A 33 -8.66 11.74 -6.22
C VAL A 33 -7.62 11.02 -7.08
N TYR A 34 -6.88 10.09 -6.50
CA TYR A 34 -5.88 9.29 -7.22
C TYR A 34 -6.50 8.45 -8.34
N MET A 35 -7.63 7.77 -8.08
CA MET A 35 -8.34 6.99 -9.08
C MET A 35 -8.84 7.84 -10.25
N ARG A 36 -9.32 9.07 -9.98
CA ARG A 36 -9.69 10.02 -11.03
C ARG A 36 -8.49 10.45 -11.87
N LEU A 37 -7.35 10.73 -11.22
CA LEU A 37 -6.10 11.10 -11.90
C LEU A 37 -5.64 9.98 -12.83
N VAL A 38 -5.53 8.75 -12.33
CA VAL A 38 -5.14 7.56 -13.11
C VAL A 38 -6.09 7.33 -14.27
N SER A 39 -7.41 7.36 -14.02
CA SER A 39 -8.42 7.17 -15.06
C SER A 39 -8.38 8.24 -16.16
N ARG A 40 -8.10 9.50 -15.78
CA ARG A 40 -7.91 10.58 -16.76
C ARG A 40 -6.62 10.40 -17.56
N GLY A 41 -5.52 10.04 -16.88
CA GLY A 41 -4.23 9.76 -17.52
C GLY A 41 -4.34 8.65 -18.57
N ILE A 42 -4.98 7.53 -18.22
CA ILE A 42 -5.21 6.41 -19.13
C ILE A 42 -6.06 6.84 -20.32
N ARG A 43 -7.15 7.59 -20.11
CA ARG A 43 -8.00 8.08 -21.21
C ARG A 43 -7.26 9.04 -22.15
N LEU A 44 -6.43 9.92 -21.60
CA LEU A 44 -5.59 10.81 -22.41
C LEU A 44 -4.57 10.03 -23.22
N ALA A 45 -3.93 9.05 -22.60
CA ALA A 45 -2.96 8.17 -23.27
C ALA A 45 -3.63 7.36 -24.40
N LEU A 46 -4.83 6.81 -24.18
CA LEU A 46 -5.60 6.09 -25.20
C LEU A 46 -5.94 6.99 -26.41
N ARG A 47 -6.42 8.21 -26.13
CA ARG A 47 -6.75 9.18 -27.20
C ARG A 47 -5.52 9.59 -28.00
N ALA A 48 -4.40 9.88 -27.31
CA ALA A 48 -3.14 10.24 -27.94
C ALA A 48 -2.56 9.09 -28.79
N ALA A 49 -2.84 7.85 -28.36
CA ALA A 49 -2.45 6.64 -29.07
C ALA A 49 -3.38 6.27 -30.26
N GLY A 50 -4.50 6.98 -30.43
CA GLY A 50 -5.49 6.66 -31.46
C GLY A 50 -6.32 5.41 -31.15
N TYR A 51 -6.32 4.93 -29.90
CA TYR A 51 -7.09 3.76 -29.51
C TYR A 51 -8.39 4.15 -28.81
N SER A 52 -9.51 3.59 -29.25
CA SER A 52 -10.80 3.73 -28.58
C SER A 52 -10.91 2.83 -27.35
N TYR A 53 -10.26 1.66 -27.39
CA TYR A 53 -10.22 0.66 -26.30
C TYR A 53 -8.98 -0.22 -26.41
N LEU A 54 -8.65 -0.88 -25.30
CA LEU A 54 -7.53 -1.81 -25.23
C LEU A 54 -7.98 -3.22 -25.58
N THR A 55 -7.23 -3.84 -26.48
CA THR A 55 -7.36 -5.25 -26.86
C THR A 55 -6.06 -5.99 -26.53
N PRO A 56 -6.07 -7.32 -26.41
CA PRO A 56 -4.83 -8.09 -26.27
C PRO A 56 -3.81 -7.82 -27.39
N ALA A 57 -4.27 -7.49 -28.60
CA ALA A 57 -3.43 -7.24 -29.75
C ALA A 57 -2.73 -5.86 -29.70
N ASN A 58 -3.36 -4.84 -29.12
CA ASN A 58 -2.84 -3.46 -29.11
C ASN A 58 -2.22 -3.03 -27.77
N ILE A 59 -2.41 -3.82 -26.68
CA ILE A 59 -1.93 -3.46 -25.35
C ILE A 59 -0.41 -3.31 -25.29
N GLY A 60 0.33 -4.17 -26.00
CA GLY A 60 1.80 -4.10 -26.05
C GLY A 60 2.27 -2.77 -26.67
N ASN A 61 1.72 -2.41 -27.81
CA ASN A 61 2.05 -1.17 -28.49
C ASN A 61 1.60 0.07 -27.69
N PHE A 62 0.45 -0.01 -27.00
CA PHE A 62 -0.02 1.04 -26.11
C PHE A 62 0.94 1.29 -24.95
N LEU A 63 1.43 0.23 -24.30
CA LEU A 63 2.33 0.34 -23.13
C LEU A 63 3.69 0.98 -23.47
N ILE A 64 4.17 0.80 -24.71
CA ILE A 64 5.48 1.34 -25.15
C ILE A 64 5.36 2.81 -25.58
N GLN A 65 4.15 3.33 -25.80
CA GLN A 65 3.99 4.70 -26.28
C GLN A 65 4.50 5.73 -25.25
N PRO A 66 5.21 6.80 -25.68
CA PRO A 66 5.78 7.80 -24.78
C PRO A 66 4.72 8.48 -23.91
N VAL A 67 3.52 8.76 -24.45
CA VAL A 67 2.42 9.39 -23.71
C VAL A 67 1.89 8.47 -22.61
N THR A 68 1.81 7.17 -22.88
CA THR A 68 1.39 6.16 -21.91
C THR A 68 2.44 6.03 -20.79
N LEU A 69 3.71 5.94 -21.15
CA LEU A 69 4.81 5.89 -20.18
C LEU A 69 4.83 7.13 -19.29
N LEU A 70 4.63 8.32 -19.87
CA LEU A 70 4.53 9.57 -19.11
C LEU A 70 3.32 9.55 -18.15
N ALA A 71 2.16 9.10 -18.62
CA ALA A 71 0.96 9.01 -17.79
C ALA A 71 1.17 8.05 -16.62
N PHE A 72 1.79 6.90 -16.84
CA PHE A 72 2.14 5.96 -15.76
C PHE A 72 3.20 6.51 -14.83
N ALA A 73 4.24 7.21 -15.34
CA ALA A 73 5.26 7.84 -14.51
C ALA A 73 4.66 8.90 -13.57
N VAL A 74 3.77 9.75 -14.10
CA VAL A 74 3.06 10.76 -13.29
C VAL A 74 2.16 10.08 -12.24
N ALA A 75 1.39 9.06 -12.65
CA ALA A 75 0.55 8.34 -11.73
C ALA A 75 1.37 7.66 -10.62
N ALA A 76 2.48 7.00 -10.97
CA ALA A 76 3.38 6.38 -10.01
C ALA A 76 3.98 7.43 -9.05
N PHE A 77 4.45 8.56 -9.57
CA PHE A 77 5.00 9.64 -8.75
C PHE A 77 4.00 10.16 -7.73
N VAL A 78 2.77 10.47 -8.16
CA VAL A 78 1.71 10.93 -7.25
C VAL A 78 1.35 9.85 -6.24
N GLY A 79 1.27 8.58 -6.65
CA GLY A 79 1.03 7.45 -5.75
C GLY A 79 2.11 7.31 -4.67
N ILE A 80 3.39 7.48 -5.06
CA ILE A 80 4.54 7.47 -4.13
C ILE A 80 4.42 8.61 -3.11
N LEU A 81 4.06 9.81 -3.54
CA LEU A 81 3.88 10.96 -2.64
C LEU A 81 2.74 10.72 -1.64
N ILE A 82 1.60 10.22 -2.11
CA ILE A 82 0.45 9.89 -1.26
C ILE A 82 0.86 8.85 -0.21
N LEU A 83 1.49 7.75 -0.62
CA LEU A 83 1.94 6.69 0.28
C LEU A 83 2.98 7.20 1.29
N SER A 84 3.90 8.04 0.86
CA SER A 84 4.94 8.60 1.72
C SER A 84 4.35 9.53 2.78
N LEU A 85 3.36 10.34 2.41
CA LEU A 85 2.68 11.24 3.34
C LEU A 85 1.83 10.46 4.36
N GLU A 86 1.12 9.40 3.92
CA GLU A 86 0.39 8.50 4.82
C GLU A 86 1.33 7.88 5.86
N THR A 87 2.45 7.33 5.39
CA THR A 87 3.46 6.71 6.27
C THR A 87 4.08 7.72 7.23
N ALA A 88 4.42 8.92 6.77
CA ALA A 88 4.95 9.99 7.61
C ALA A 88 3.94 10.45 8.67
N GLY A 89 2.65 10.52 8.32
CA GLY A 89 1.55 10.78 9.26
C GLY A 89 1.46 9.70 10.33
N LEU A 90 1.48 8.43 9.95
CA LEU A 90 1.46 7.31 10.89
C LEU A 90 2.68 7.32 11.82
N VAL A 91 3.87 7.59 11.30
CA VAL A 91 5.09 7.74 12.12
C VAL A 91 4.92 8.87 13.14
N THR A 92 4.33 10.00 12.75
CA THR A 92 4.02 11.11 13.66
C THR A 92 3.02 10.69 14.74
N ALA A 93 1.97 9.96 14.35
CA ALA A 93 0.95 9.47 15.26
C ALA A 93 1.53 8.51 16.31
N PHE A 94 2.34 7.55 15.90
CA PHE A 94 2.98 6.60 16.82
C PHE A 94 4.02 7.28 17.72
N GLN A 95 4.80 8.21 17.17
CA GLN A 95 5.77 8.97 17.95
C GLN A 95 5.06 9.82 19.01
N GLY A 96 4.04 10.59 18.66
CA GLY A 96 3.29 11.39 19.62
C GLY A 96 2.57 10.54 20.66
N SER A 97 2.05 9.37 20.27
CA SER A 97 1.45 8.42 21.22
C SER A 97 2.48 7.86 22.19
N ALA A 98 3.73 7.63 21.78
CA ALA A 98 4.81 7.20 22.65
C ALA A 98 5.17 8.27 23.71
N TYR A 99 4.98 9.55 23.38
CA TYR A 99 5.16 10.67 24.32
C TYR A 99 3.87 11.06 25.04
N TYR A 100 2.83 10.21 25.03
CA TYR A 100 1.53 10.45 25.68
C TYR A 100 0.82 11.73 25.26
N GLN A 101 1.11 12.22 24.05
CA GLN A 101 0.43 13.39 23.49
C GLN A 101 -0.95 13.03 22.95
N LYS A 102 -1.95 13.91 23.18
CA LYS A 102 -3.25 13.81 22.51
C LYS A 102 -3.13 14.41 21.11
N LEU A 103 -3.26 13.58 20.11
CA LEU A 103 -3.14 13.97 18.71
C LEU A 103 -4.52 14.09 18.08
N THR A 104 -4.73 15.13 17.26
CA THR A 104 -5.88 15.22 16.36
C THR A 104 -5.49 14.72 14.97
N PRO A 105 -6.43 14.30 14.11
CA PRO A 105 -6.13 13.87 12.74
C PRO A 105 -5.39 14.95 11.94
N LEU A 106 -5.69 16.22 12.19
CA LEU A 106 -5.04 17.34 11.53
C LEU A 106 -3.58 17.53 11.98
N HIS A 107 -3.29 17.31 13.27
CA HIS A 107 -1.92 17.30 13.78
C HIS A 107 -1.10 16.13 13.18
N ILE A 108 -1.72 14.98 12.99
CA ILE A 108 -1.08 13.82 12.34
C ILE A 108 -0.71 14.15 10.90
N LEU A 109 -1.64 14.75 10.15
CA LEU A 109 -1.40 15.17 8.76
C LEU A 109 -0.29 16.22 8.68
N TRP A 110 -0.37 17.26 9.52
CA TRP A 110 0.61 18.34 9.53
C TRP A 110 2.01 17.87 9.93
N GLY A 111 2.11 17.04 10.97
CA GLY A 111 3.37 16.43 11.38
C GLY A 111 3.94 15.48 10.31
N GLY A 112 3.07 14.78 9.57
CA GLY A 112 3.47 14.00 8.40
C GLY A 112 4.06 14.88 7.29
N LEU A 113 3.43 16.01 6.98
CA LEU A 113 3.94 16.98 5.99
C LEU A 113 5.29 17.56 6.41
N GLN A 114 5.45 17.92 7.68
CA GLN A 114 6.73 18.43 8.20
C GLN A 114 7.83 17.38 8.07
N LYS A 115 7.58 16.14 8.50
CA LYS A 115 8.56 15.03 8.36
C LYS A 115 8.93 14.78 6.91
N MET A 116 7.96 14.81 6.01
CA MET A 116 8.22 14.65 4.58
C MET A 116 9.07 15.78 4.02
N LYS A 117 8.78 17.04 4.43
CA LYS A 117 9.59 18.20 4.08
C LYS A 117 11.03 18.06 4.59
N ASP A 118 11.21 17.69 5.86
CA ASP A 118 12.54 17.49 6.46
C ASP A 118 13.35 16.43 5.70
N GLU A 119 12.72 15.32 5.29
CA GLU A 119 13.38 14.28 4.50
C GLU A 119 13.76 14.76 3.09
N MET A 120 12.94 15.61 2.48
CA MET A 120 13.26 16.24 1.19
C MET A 120 14.43 17.22 1.32
N GLU A 121 14.48 18.02 2.37
CA GLU A 121 15.58 18.96 2.66
C GLU A 121 16.90 18.21 2.89
N LYS A 122 16.86 17.06 3.54
CA LYS A 122 18.02 16.14 3.70
C LYS A 122 18.40 15.42 2.42
N ARG A 123 17.69 15.65 1.29
CA ARG A 123 17.88 14.94 0.01
C ARG A 123 17.70 13.42 0.09
N ASN A 124 16.86 12.94 1.00
CA ASN A 124 16.55 11.50 1.16
C ASN A 124 15.51 11.01 0.14
N TRP A 125 15.66 11.37 -1.15
CA TRP A 125 14.73 10.99 -2.22
C TRP A 125 14.56 9.49 -2.41
N GLN A 126 15.51 8.71 -1.89
CA GLN A 126 15.45 7.25 -1.93
C GLN A 126 14.38 6.69 -0.97
N LEU A 127 14.02 7.42 0.09
CA LEU A 127 13.06 6.97 1.09
C LEU A 127 11.64 6.80 0.52
N PRO A 128 11.04 7.73 -0.23
CA PRO A 128 9.76 7.54 -0.89
C PRO A 128 9.74 6.36 -1.86
N LEU A 129 10.80 6.19 -2.66
CA LEU A 129 10.93 5.05 -3.58
C LEU A 129 11.03 3.73 -2.84
N PHE A 130 11.78 3.70 -1.75
CA PHE A 130 11.92 2.53 -0.89
C PHE A 130 10.57 2.16 -0.24
N LEU A 131 9.80 3.13 0.25
CA LEU A 131 8.46 2.92 0.79
C LEU A 131 7.51 2.33 -0.26
N ALA A 132 7.54 2.86 -1.49
CA ALA A 132 6.72 2.33 -2.57
C ALA A 132 7.11 0.90 -2.94
N ALA A 133 8.41 0.60 -3.01
CA ALA A 133 8.89 -0.76 -3.27
C ALA A 133 8.49 -1.73 -2.15
N GLN A 134 8.61 -1.31 -0.89
CA GLN A 134 8.19 -2.09 0.27
C GLN A 134 6.68 -2.36 0.24
N TYR A 135 5.87 -1.35 -0.02
CA TYR A 135 4.42 -1.46 -0.13
C TYR A 135 4.01 -2.42 -1.26
N LEU A 136 4.62 -2.25 -2.45
CA LEU A 136 4.37 -3.14 -3.59
C LEU A 136 4.70 -4.60 -3.27
N LEU A 137 5.86 -4.87 -2.65
CA LEU A 137 6.27 -6.23 -2.33
C LEU A 137 5.37 -6.88 -1.29
N ILE A 138 4.94 -6.15 -0.27
CA ILE A 138 4.04 -6.66 0.77
C ILE A 138 2.66 -6.96 0.19
N HIS A 139 2.12 -6.05 -0.63
CA HIS A 139 0.77 -6.20 -1.19
C HIS A 139 0.71 -6.92 -2.53
N LEU A 140 1.85 -7.35 -3.08
CA LEU A 140 1.91 -8.00 -4.39
C LEU A 140 1.02 -9.23 -4.51
N PRO A 141 0.92 -10.15 -3.53
CA PRO A 141 0.00 -11.28 -3.62
C PRO A 141 -1.47 -10.85 -3.76
N PHE A 142 -1.87 -9.77 -3.08
CA PHE A 142 -3.21 -9.22 -3.17
C PHE A 142 -3.44 -8.53 -4.51
N ILE A 143 -2.47 -7.76 -4.99
CA ILE A 143 -2.51 -7.09 -6.30
C ILE A 143 -2.62 -8.13 -7.41
N LEU A 144 -1.80 -9.19 -7.39
CA LEU A 144 -1.86 -10.28 -8.35
C LEU A 144 -3.21 -10.98 -8.33
N ARG A 145 -3.75 -11.31 -7.15
CA ARG A 145 -5.09 -11.90 -7.01
C ARG A 145 -6.18 -11.01 -7.62
N THR A 146 -6.06 -9.69 -7.45
CA THR A 146 -7.02 -8.72 -8.00
C THR A 146 -6.91 -8.68 -9.52
N ILE A 147 -5.69 -8.59 -10.05
CA ILE A 147 -5.43 -8.54 -11.50
C ILE A 147 -5.93 -9.80 -12.19
N VAL A 148 -5.71 -10.99 -11.60
CA VAL A 148 -6.16 -12.27 -12.18
C VAL A 148 -7.68 -12.35 -12.35
N ARG A 149 -8.46 -11.59 -11.57
CA ARG A 149 -9.92 -11.55 -11.73
C ARG A 149 -10.40 -10.80 -12.98
N TYR A 150 -9.56 -9.95 -13.57
CA TYR A 150 -9.90 -9.24 -14.80
C TYR A 150 -9.61 -10.10 -16.03
N LYS A 151 -10.64 -10.34 -16.86
CA LYS A 151 -10.56 -11.21 -18.07
C LYS A 151 -9.35 -10.94 -18.98
N PRO A 152 -8.96 -9.67 -19.28
CA PRO A 152 -7.77 -9.42 -20.10
C PRO A 152 -6.47 -9.88 -19.46
N ALA A 153 -6.39 -9.87 -18.12
CA ALA A 153 -5.21 -10.34 -17.41
C ALA A 153 -5.10 -11.87 -17.38
N ASN A 154 -6.21 -12.60 -17.44
CA ASN A 154 -6.20 -14.07 -17.51
C ASN A 154 -5.43 -14.58 -18.73
N PHE A 155 -5.46 -13.90 -19.86
CA PHE A 155 -4.69 -14.26 -21.04
C PHE A 155 -3.19 -14.19 -20.75
N ILE A 156 -2.73 -13.09 -20.16
CA ILE A 156 -1.31 -12.91 -19.79
C ILE A 156 -0.87 -14.00 -18.81
N PHE A 157 -1.71 -14.36 -17.83
CA PHE A 157 -1.43 -15.42 -16.88
C PHE A 157 -1.44 -16.81 -17.53
N GLN A 158 -2.30 -17.05 -18.50
CA GLN A 158 -2.31 -18.31 -19.26
C GLN A 158 -1.04 -18.45 -20.10
N GLU A 159 -0.61 -17.40 -20.78
CA GLU A 159 0.66 -17.40 -21.53
C GLU A 159 1.87 -17.53 -20.60
N LEU A 160 1.85 -16.86 -19.45
CA LEU A 160 2.91 -16.98 -18.45
C LEU A 160 3.01 -18.40 -17.90
N LYS A 161 1.88 -19.08 -17.66
CA LYS A 161 1.83 -20.49 -17.22
C LYS A 161 2.46 -21.45 -18.21
N LYS A 162 2.48 -21.13 -19.49
CA LYS A 162 3.15 -21.93 -20.53
C LYS A 162 4.67 -21.85 -20.43
N GLN A 163 5.19 -20.89 -19.66
CA GLN A 163 6.63 -20.67 -19.48
C GLN A 163 7.03 -20.93 -18.01
N PRO A 164 7.13 -22.22 -17.60
CA PRO A 164 7.37 -22.57 -16.19
C PRO A 164 8.69 -21.98 -15.64
N VAL A 165 9.71 -21.86 -16.49
CA VAL A 165 11.00 -21.28 -16.10
C VAL A 165 10.86 -19.80 -15.73
N ALA A 166 10.13 -19.02 -16.53
CA ALA A 166 9.90 -17.60 -16.26
C ALA A 166 9.08 -17.40 -14.97
N VAL A 167 8.05 -18.21 -14.75
CA VAL A 167 7.23 -18.21 -13.53
C VAL A 167 8.08 -18.53 -12.31
N THR A 168 8.88 -19.59 -12.38
CA THR A 168 9.77 -20.00 -11.27
C THR A 168 10.78 -18.90 -10.95
N PHE A 169 11.38 -18.27 -11.96
CA PHE A 169 12.30 -17.16 -11.78
C PHE A 169 11.63 -15.95 -11.10
N LEU A 170 10.41 -15.58 -11.53
CA LEU A 170 9.64 -14.51 -10.91
C LEU A 170 9.31 -14.81 -9.45
N ILE A 171 8.92 -16.05 -9.12
CA ILE A 171 8.63 -16.47 -7.74
C ILE A 171 9.88 -16.37 -6.88
N ILE A 172 11.03 -16.84 -7.37
CA ILE A 172 12.32 -16.76 -6.66
C ILE A 172 12.69 -15.31 -6.42
N LEU A 173 12.60 -14.45 -7.43
CA LEU A 173 12.90 -13.03 -7.35
C LEU A 173 12.00 -12.34 -6.30
N LEU A 174 10.72 -12.69 -6.27
CA LEU A 174 9.75 -12.18 -5.33
C LEU A 174 10.08 -12.59 -3.89
N ILE A 175 10.35 -13.88 -3.67
CA ILE A 175 10.74 -14.41 -2.35
C ILE A 175 12.01 -13.72 -1.88
N PHE A 176 13.01 -13.59 -2.76
CA PHE A 176 14.27 -12.90 -2.45
C PHE A 176 14.02 -11.41 -2.11
N GLY A 177 13.17 -10.73 -2.89
CA GLY A 177 12.77 -9.33 -2.62
C GLY A 177 12.12 -9.16 -1.25
N ILE A 178 11.18 -10.02 -0.90
CA ILE A 178 10.51 -10.00 0.43
C ILE A 178 11.54 -10.25 1.55
N LEU A 179 12.38 -11.28 1.42
CA LEU A 179 13.41 -11.60 2.42
C LEU A 179 14.43 -10.48 2.59
N ALA A 180 14.78 -9.79 1.51
CA ALA A 180 15.68 -8.64 1.54
C ALA A 180 15.04 -7.40 2.21
N MET A 181 13.71 -7.25 2.13
CA MET A 181 13.00 -6.12 2.73
C MET A 181 12.78 -6.27 4.25
N ILE A 182 12.68 -7.49 4.78
CA ILE A 182 12.47 -7.73 6.21
C ILE A 182 13.50 -7.01 7.09
N PRO A 183 14.83 -7.17 6.87
CA PRO A 183 15.83 -6.48 7.71
C PRO A 183 15.87 -4.96 7.49
N ARG A 184 15.24 -4.47 6.43
CA ARG A 184 15.14 -3.04 6.10
C ARG A 184 13.81 -2.40 6.51
N SER A 185 12.89 -3.15 7.08
CA SER A 185 11.53 -2.68 7.44
C SER A 185 11.52 -1.47 8.37
N LEU A 186 12.52 -1.33 9.24
CA LEU A 186 12.65 -0.21 10.17
C LEU A 186 13.45 0.99 9.60
N THR A 187 13.78 1.00 8.30
CA THR A 187 14.52 2.13 7.67
C THR A 187 13.77 3.45 7.83
N VAL A 188 12.45 3.41 7.68
CA VAL A 188 11.57 4.59 7.87
C VAL A 188 11.71 5.17 9.28
N TYR A 189 11.77 4.30 10.28
CA TYR A 189 12.02 4.69 11.66
C TYR A 189 13.37 5.40 11.81
N GLY A 190 14.44 4.82 11.26
CA GLY A 190 15.78 5.41 11.29
C GLY A 190 15.85 6.78 10.60
N CYS A 191 15.15 6.97 9.49
CA CYS A 191 15.12 8.23 8.77
C CYS A 191 14.22 9.27 9.46
N MET A 192 12.94 8.96 9.69
CA MET A 192 11.94 9.93 10.11
C MET A 192 11.92 10.22 11.62
N ILE A 193 12.44 9.31 12.46
CA ILE A 193 12.46 9.50 13.92
C ILE A 193 13.88 9.81 14.39
N GLU A 194 14.88 9.01 14.00
CA GLU A 194 16.29 9.25 14.37
C GLU A 194 16.96 10.30 13.46
N GLN A 195 16.22 10.87 12.52
CA GLN A 195 16.66 11.91 11.58
C GLN A 195 17.94 11.57 10.80
N LYS A 196 18.16 10.30 10.47
CA LYS A 196 19.33 9.82 9.74
C LYS A 196 19.15 9.93 8.22
N HIS A 197 20.25 10.06 7.51
CA HIS A 197 20.26 9.89 6.05
C HIS A 197 19.87 8.45 5.70
N PHE A 198 19.28 8.26 4.51
CA PHE A 198 18.72 6.98 4.06
C PHE A 198 19.68 5.80 4.25
N HIS A 199 20.93 5.92 3.79
CA HIS A 199 21.92 4.84 3.93
C HIS A 199 22.18 4.46 5.39
N SER A 200 22.35 5.45 6.26
CA SER A 200 22.53 5.21 7.71
C SER A 200 21.28 4.62 8.36
N GLY A 201 20.08 5.01 7.90
CA GLY A 201 18.80 4.43 8.30
C GLY A 201 18.68 2.96 7.93
N VAL A 202 19.10 2.58 6.71
CA VAL A 202 19.15 1.19 6.24
C VAL A 202 20.11 0.34 7.10
N VAL A 203 21.33 0.84 7.35
CA VAL A 203 22.31 0.15 8.20
C VAL A 203 21.76 -0.02 9.61
N ARG A 204 21.14 1.02 10.18
CA ARG A 204 20.52 0.99 11.50
C ARG A 204 19.39 -0.03 11.57
N SER A 205 18.50 -0.03 10.59
CA SER A 205 17.43 -1.01 10.47
C SER A 205 17.98 -2.43 10.45
N TRP A 206 19.01 -2.68 9.64
CA TRP A 206 19.64 -4.00 9.54
C TRP A 206 20.27 -4.44 10.87
N GLN A 207 20.97 -3.55 11.59
CA GLN A 207 21.51 -3.84 12.91
C GLN A 207 20.44 -4.23 13.94
N MET A 208 19.29 -3.53 13.94
CA MET A 208 18.18 -3.80 14.84
C MET A 208 17.48 -5.12 14.53
N THR A 209 17.35 -5.47 13.24
CA THR A 209 16.50 -6.57 12.78
C THR A 209 17.26 -7.85 12.50
N HIS A 210 18.56 -7.79 12.19
CA HIS A 210 19.36 -8.95 11.74
C HIS A 210 19.27 -10.15 12.68
N LYS A 211 19.44 -9.94 14.01
CA LYS A 211 19.36 -11.02 15.00
C LYS A 211 17.92 -11.54 15.25
N ARG A 212 16.90 -10.82 14.80
CA ARG A 212 15.48 -11.11 15.07
C ARG A 212 14.64 -11.19 13.80
N LYS A 213 15.26 -11.33 12.61
CA LYS A 213 14.59 -11.29 11.31
C LYS A 213 13.42 -12.26 11.19
N TRP A 214 13.56 -13.49 11.65
CA TRP A 214 12.50 -14.49 11.62
C TRP A 214 11.31 -14.15 12.53
N ARG A 215 11.56 -13.55 13.69
CA ARG A 215 10.49 -13.10 14.58
C ARG A 215 9.73 -11.91 14.00
N ILE A 216 10.42 -10.99 13.33
CA ILE A 216 9.79 -9.85 12.64
C ILE A 216 9.00 -10.35 11.45
N ALA A 217 9.55 -11.28 10.66
CA ALA A 217 8.87 -11.91 9.54
C ALA A 217 7.59 -12.63 9.98
N SER A 218 7.68 -13.47 11.02
CA SER A 218 6.50 -14.19 11.53
C SER A 218 5.42 -13.25 12.07
N LEU A 219 5.81 -12.17 12.72
CA LEU A 219 4.87 -11.16 13.20
C LEU A 219 4.20 -10.42 12.04
N ALA A 220 4.96 -10.03 11.01
CA ALA A 220 4.41 -9.41 9.81
C ALA A 220 3.45 -10.34 9.09
N MET A 221 3.82 -11.61 8.89
CA MET A 221 2.93 -12.63 8.29
C MET A 221 1.65 -12.85 9.11
N PHE A 222 1.77 -12.86 10.43
CA PHE A 222 0.59 -13.00 11.30
C PHE A 222 -0.37 -11.83 11.11
N TRP A 223 0.12 -10.59 11.07
CA TRP A 223 -0.71 -9.41 10.84
C TRP A 223 -1.34 -9.38 9.45
N GLU A 224 -0.59 -9.74 8.42
CA GLU A 224 -1.14 -9.87 7.05
C GLU A 224 -2.27 -10.91 7.01
N LEU A 225 -2.07 -12.08 7.62
CA LEU A 225 -3.10 -13.10 7.70
C LEU A 225 -4.34 -12.60 8.45
N ALA A 226 -4.15 -11.91 9.58
CA ALA A 226 -5.24 -11.34 10.36
C ALA A 226 -6.05 -10.31 9.55
N VAL A 227 -5.37 -9.44 8.80
CA VAL A 227 -6.02 -8.45 7.91
C VAL A 227 -6.79 -9.14 6.79
N ILE A 228 -6.22 -10.19 6.16
CA ILE A 228 -6.90 -10.95 5.10
C ILE A 228 -8.17 -11.64 5.66
N LEU A 229 -8.09 -12.22 6.84
CA LEU A 229 -9.24 -12.87 7.49
C LEU A 229 -10.33 -11.85 7.82
N LEU A 230 -9.96 -10.70 8.39
CA LEU A 230 -10.89 -9.62 8.70
C LEU A 230 -11.57 -9.09 7.43
N ALA A 231 -10.80 -8.80 6.39
CA ALA A 231 -11.32 -8.33 5.11
C ALA A 231 -12.26 -9.36 4.46
N SER A 232 -11.92 -10.65 4.55
CA SER A 232 -12.77 -11.73 4.07
C SER A 232 -14.09 -11.81 4.85
N ALA A 233 -14.05 -11.65 6.18
CA ALA A 233 -15.24 -11.64 7.03
C ALA A 233 -16.15 -10.45 6.69
N VAL A 234 -15.57 -9.24 6.56
CA VAL A 234 -16.33 -8.03 6.16
C VAL A 234 -16.96 -8.21 4.78
N TYR A 235 -16.23 -8.80 3.83
CA TYR A 235 -16.77 -9.09 2.50
C TYR A 235 -17.98 -10.04 2.56
N VAL A 236 -17.87 -11.16 3.31
CA VAL A 236 -18.98 -12.11 3.46
C VAL A 236 -20.20 -11.42 4.08
N VAL A 237 -20.01 -10.66 5.18
CA VAL A 237 -21.09 -9.90 5.81
C VAL A 237 -21.75 -8.93 4.82
N SER A 238 -20.96 -8.20 4.04
CA SER A 238 -21.48 -7.25 3.05
C SER A 238 -22.31 -7.93 1.97
N VAL A 239 -21.86 -9.11 1.48
CA VAL A 239 -22.60 -9.91 0.50
C VAL A 239 -23.91 -10.44 1.11
N CYS A 240 -23.90 -10.93 2.35
CA CYS A 240 -25.10 -11.40 3.03
C CYS A 240 -26.12 -10.26 3.22
N VAL A 241 -25.66 -9.07 3.65
CA VAL A 241 -26.53 -7.90 3.82
C VAL A 241 -27.13 -7.48 2.47
N ALA A 242 -26.31 -7.42 1.41
CA ALA A 242 -26.79 -7.09 0.06
C ALA A 242 -27.84 -8.10 -0.44
N ALA A 243 -27.61 -9.40 -0.22
CA ALA A 243 -28.56 -10.44 -0.60
C ALA A 243 -29.90 -10.30 0.15
N VAL A 244 -29.86 -10.06 1.46
CA VAL A 244 -31.07 -9.81 2.27
C VAL A 244 -31.81 -8.58 1.78
N CYS A 245 -31.12 -7.47 1.50
CA CYS A 245 -31.74 -6.27 0.94
C CYS A 245 -32.42 -6.53 -0.41
N VAL A 246 -31.76 -7.24 -1.33
CA VAL A 246 -32.34 -7.58 -2.63
C VAL A 246 -33.61 -8.43 -2.46
N VAL A 247 -33.60 -9.44 -1.61
CA VAL A 247 -34.77 -10.29 -1.34
C VAL A 247 -35.91 -9.48 -0.71
N TYR A 248 -35.60 -8.58 0.21
CA TYR A 248 -36.58 -7.73 0.87
C TYR A 248 -37.27 -6.79 -0.12
N PHE A 249 -36.49 -6.09 -0.95
CA PHE A 249 -37.04 -5.16 -1.95
C PHE A 249 -37.79 -5.87 -3.09
N SER A 250 -37.33 -7.06 -3.52
CA SER A 250 -38.04 -7.84 -4.54
C SER A 250 -39.41 -8.34 -4.04
N ARG A 251 -39.54 -8.66 -2.75
CA ARG A 251 -40.85 -9.02 -2.18
C ARG A 251 -41.84 -7.86 -2.10
N GLN A 252 -41.33 -6.65 -1.84
CA GLN A 252 -42.22 -5.46 -1.81
C GLN A 252 -42.72 -5.07 -3.22
N SER A 253 -41.87 -5.25 -4.27
CA SER A 253 -42.31 -4.97 -5.64
C SER A 253 -43.30 -5.98 -6.22
N LEU A 254 -43.46 -7.16 -5.61
CA LEU A 254 -44.43 -8.18 -5.99
C LEU A 254 -45.75 -8.05 -5.21
N ALA A 255 -45.81 -7.19 -4.17
CA ALA A 255 -46.99 -6.95 -3.34
C ALA A 255 -47.73 -5.65 -3.71
N MET A 256 -47.23 -4.90 -4.68
CA MET A 256 -47.93 -3.77 -5.33
C MET A 256 -48.45 -4.19 -6.68
#